data_49658ce752b0ae2485024c81c01d4c3a
#
_entry.id   49658ce752b0ae2485024c81c01d4c3a
#
_cell.length_a   1.000
_cell.length_b   1.000
_cell.length_c   1.000
_cell.angle_alpha   90.00
_cell.angle_beta   90.00
_cell.angle_gamma   90.00
#
_symmetry.space_group_name_H-M   'P 1'
#
loop_
_entity.id
_entity.type
_entity.pdbx_description
1 polymer ?
#
loop_
_entity_poly.entity_id
_entity_poly.type
_entity_poly.pdbx_seq_one_letter_code
_entity_poly.pdbx_strand_id
1 'polypeptide(L)'
;MKKKIAALLMCALCIVSCLSMASFAEAEDDYLTTIGGTYVELFPELAKEEYRDIWIDATTPLVGGDNAEAATDMLLAMCMAEPYGAEAVEKYAADPDSMAFNCYFLGGVAKFVVDGHTITGLDAEGKEVFSHTYQLMDVENENGFIFYQSEDADSGEFAYFAFAPDTMETTYHLEFRYAEDLDDLQSWFEGNYAYWNAAAIAENYDLETMQNVIALFVTENLGGEEAA
;
A
#
# COMPACT_ATOMS: atom_id res chain seq x y z
N MET A 1 12.30 -27.92 -13.26
CA MET A 1 10.91 -27.47 -13.29
C MET A 1 10.55 -26.56 -12.11
N LYS A 2 11.26 -26.57 -10.98
CA LYS A 2 10.95 -25.73 -9.78
C LYS A 2 11.39 -24.25 -9.90
N LYS A 3 12.23 -23.87 -10.87
CA LYS A 3 12.71 -22.49 -11.06
C LYS A 3 11.85 -21.64 -12.02
N LYS A 4 10.84 -22.21 -12.67
CA LYS A 4 9.95 -21.48 -13.60
C LYS A 4 8.63 -21.06 -12.98
N ILE A 5 8.30 -21.58 -11.80
CA ILE A 5 7.05 -21.26 -11.08
C ILE A 5 7.21 -19.95 -10.30
N ALA A 6 8.40 -19.66 -9.79
CA ALA A 6 8.64 -18.40 -9.04
C ALA A 6 8.59 -17.13 -9.91
N ALA A 7 8.90 -17.24 -11.20
CA ALA A 7 8.90 -16.08 -12.10
C ALA A 7 7.52 -15.72 -12.67
N LEU A 8 6.52 -16.61 -12.57
CA LEU A 8 5.17 -16.34 -13.08
C LEU A 8 4.23 -15.71 -12.03
N LEU A 9 4.57 -15.84 -10.75
CA LEU A 9 3.79 -15.26 -9.65
C LEU A 9 4.01 -13.75 -9.47
N MET A 10 5.05 -13.18 -10.04
CA MET A 10 5.43 -11.77 -9.85
C MET A 10 4.77 -10.79 -10.82
N CYS A 11 4.11 -11.24 -11.89
CA CYS A 11 3.45 -10.33 -12.83
C CYS A 11 1.98 -10.03 -12.49
N ALA A 12 1.38 -10.72 -11.53
CA ALA A 12 -0.03 -10.55 -11.21
C ALA A 12 -0.33 -9.41 -10.23
N LEU A 13 0.65 -8.98 -9.43
CA LEU A 13 0.44 -7.97 -8.38
C LEU A 13 0.19 -6.55 -8.86
N CYS A 14 0.52 -6.22 -10.11
CA CYS A 14 0.42 -4.85 -10.61
C CYS A 14 -0.74 -4.59 -11.59
N ILE A 15 -1.58 -5.58 -11.89
CA ILE A 15 -2.55 -5.44 -12.99
C ILE A 15 -4.02 -5.44 -12.52
N VAL A 16 -4.32 -5.87 -11.32
CA VAL A 16 -5.73 -6.04 -10.90
C VAL A 16 -6.34 -4.78 -10.28
N SER A 17 -5.55 -3.85 -9.76
CA SER A 17 -6.07 -2.56 -9.27
C SER A 17 -6.57 -1.61 -10.39
N CYS A 18 -6.35 -1.92 -11.67
CA CYS A 18 -6.67 -1.00 -12.76
C CYS A 18 -8.01 -1.26 -13.48
N LEU A 19 -8.87 -2.15 -13.05
CA LEU A 19 -10.08 -2.52 -13.83
C LEU A 19 -11.43 -2.15 -13.22
N SER A 20 -11.51 -1.36 -12.17
CA SER A 20 -12.74 -0.65 -11.85
C SER A 20 -12.70 0.76 -12.44
N MET A 21 -12.90 0.91 -13.75
CA MET A 21 -13.27 2.18 -14.35
C MET A 21 -14.64 2.60 -13.84
N ALA A 22 -14.72 2.99 -12.59
CA ALA A 22 -15.82 3.80 -12.10
C ALA A 22 -15.60 5.20 -12.70
N SER A 23 -16.45 5.55 -13.62
CA SER A 23 -16.60 6.91 -14.15
C SER A 23 -16.84 7.86 -12.97
N PHE A 24 -15.81 8.51 -12.47
CA PHE A 24 -15.96 9.66 -11.59
C PHE A 24 -16.34 10.87 -12.44
N ALA A 25 -17.61 10.95 -12.81
CA ALA A 25 -18.24 12.18 -13.27
C ALA A 25 -19.26 12.56 -12.21
N GLU A 26 -18.86 13.48 -11.41
CA GLU A 26 -19.53 14.51 -10.61
C GLU A 26 -18.83 14.62 -9.27
N ALA A 27 -18.04 15.70 -9.15
CA ALA A 27 -17.37 16.12 -7.94
C ALA A 27 -18.41 16.48 -6.89
N GLU A 28 -18.59 15.64 -5.86
CA GLU A 28 -19.22 16.11 -4.63
C GLU A 28 -18.37 15.84 -3.37
N ASP A 29 -17.45 14.88 -3.36
CA ASP A 29 -16.57 14.70 -2.21
C ASP A 29 -15.11 14.52 -2.67
N ASP A 30 -14.27 15.47 -2.31
CA ASP A 30 -12.83 15.39 -2.43
C ASP A 30 -12.33 14.15 -1.66
N TYR A 31 -11.53 13.28 -2.31
CA TYR A 31 -11.13 12.00 -1.75
C TYR A 31 -10.53 12.10 -0.34
N LEU A 32 -9.69 13.11 -0.06
CA LEU A 32 -9.13 13.32 1.28
C LEU A 32 -10.22 13.52 2.34
N THR A 33 -11.34 14.14 1.98
CA THR A 33 -12.44 14.34 2.94
C THR A 33 -13.19 13.05 3.27
N THR A 34 -13.06 12.03 2.42
CA THR A 34 -13.70 10.71 2.62
C THR A 34 -12.87 9.74 3.46
N ILE A 35 -11.56 9.95 3.55
CA ILE A 35 -10.62 9.08 4.25
C ILE A 35 -10.12 9.66 5.58
N GLY A 36 -10.91 10.52 6.24
CA GLY A 36 -10.52 11.09 7.53
C GLY A 36 -10.23 10.02 8.58
N GLY A 37 -9.07 10.11 9.27
CA GLY A 37 -8.69 9.15 10.31
C GLY A 37 -7.20 9.13 10.62
N THR A 38 -6.81 8.20 11.49
CA THR A 38 -5.41 7.91 11.81
C THR A 38 -5.04 6.56 11.20
N TYR A 39 -3.90 6.51 10.53
CA TYR A 39 -3.44 5.35 9.77
C TYR A 39 -2.05 4.95 10.20
N VAL A 40 -1.82 3.62 10.28
CA VAL A 40 -0.54 2.99 10.55
C VAL A 40 -0.13 2.11 9.36
N GLU A 41 1.14 1.71 9.29
CA GLU A 41 1.59 0.80 8.24
C GLU A 41 0.82 -0.52 8.26
N LEU A 42 0.32 -0.94 7.11
CA LEU A 42 -0.51 -2.14 6.97
C LEU A 42 0.28 -3.41 7.28
N PHE A 43 1.45 -3.59 6.69
CA PHE A 43 2.15 -4.88 6.71
C PHE A 43 2.66 -5.31 8.09
N PRO A 44 3.22 -4.42 8.94
CA PRO A 44 3.51 -4.76 10.32
C PRO A 44 2.28 -5.17 11.13
N GLU A 45 1.12 -4.58 10.83
CA GLU A 45 -0.14 -4.98 11.48
C GLU A 45 -0.58 -6.37 11.03
N LEU A 46 -0.52 -6.67 9.72
CA LEU A 46 -0.83 -7.98 9.16
C LEU A 46 0.07 -9.11 9.72
N ALA A 47 1.33 -8.81 9.99
CA ALA A 47 2.33 -9.78 10.44
C ALA A 47 2.30 -10.09 11.94
N LYS A 48 1.37 -9.50 12.70
CA LYS A 48 1.23 -9.81 14.13
C LYS A 48 0.89 -11.28 14.35
N GLU A 49 1.58 -11.93 15.31
CA GLU A 49 1.41 -13.34 15.64
C GLU A 49 -0.04 -13.71 15.99
N GLU A 50 -0.79 -12.79 16.56
CA GLU A 50 -2.19 -12.98 16.92
C GLU A 50 -3.12 -13.26 15.73
N TYR A 51 -2.70 -12.93 14.50
CA TYR A 51 -3.47 -13.16 13.27
C TYR A 51 -3.05 -14.41 12.51
N ARG A 52 -2.06 -15.17 13.01
CA ARG A 52 -1.53 -16.33 12.30
C ARG A 52 -2.60 -17.36 11.93
N ASP A 53 -3.54 -17.63 12.81
CA ASP A 53 -4.63 -18.58 12.54
C ASP A 53 -5.54 -18.07 11.41
N ILE A 54 -5.77 -16.77 11.31
CA ILE A 54 -6.57 -16.15 10.24
C ILE A 54 -5.87 -16.34 8.89
N TRP A 55 -4.54 -16.17 8.85
CA TRP A 55 -3.74 -16.44 7.66
C TRP A 55 -3.84 -17.89 7.21
N ILE A 56 -3.73 -18.85 8.13
CA ILE A 56 -3.85 -20.28 7.83
C ILE A 56 -5.26 -20.62 7.33
N ASP A 57 -6.29 -20.07 7.96
CA ASP A 57 -7.67 -20.26 7.54
C ASP A 57 -7.93 -19.69 6.13
N ALA A 58 -7.36 -18.52 5.81
CA ALA A 58 -7.49 -17.91 4.49
C ALA A 58 -6.70 -18.65 3.39
N THR A 59 -5.53 -19.20 3.70
CA THR A 59 -4.68 -19.91 2.72
C THR A 59 -5.17 -21.34 2.46
N THR A 60 -5.76 -22.00 3.45
CA THR A 60 -6.18 -23.41 3.38
C THR A 60 -7.08 -23.75 2.18
N PRO A 61 -8.11 -22.95 1.83
CA PRO A 61 -8.94 -23.22 0.66
C PRO A 61 -8.20 -23.21 -0.68
N LEU A 62 -7.13 -22.40 -0.77
CA LEU A 62 -6.40 -22.18 -2.01
C LEU A 62 -5.28 -23.18 -2.24
N VAL A 63 -4.59 -23.60 -1.17
CA VAL A 63 -3.40 -24.48 -1.29
C VAL A 63 -3.55 -25.84 -0.65
N GLY A 64 -4.65 -26.08 0.08
CA GLY A 64 -4.90 -27.30 0.87
C GLY A 64 -4.19 -27.28 2.23
N GLY A 65 -4.79 -27.97 3.22
CA GLY A 65 -4.30 -27.94 4.61
C GLY A 65 -2.84 -28.34 4.81
N ASP A 66 -2.34 -29.28 4.01
CA ASP A 66 -0.93 -29.74 4.10
C ASP A 66 0.08 -28.65 3.68
N ASN A 67 -0.33 -27.62 2.94
CA ASN A 67 0.52 -26.54 2.46
C ASN A 67 0.22 -25.17 3.10
N ALA A 68 -0.87 -25.06 3.85
CA ALA A 68 -1.36 -23.77 4.36
C ALA A 68 -0.34 -23.05 5.25
N GLU A 69 0.31 -23.76 6.17
CA GLU A 69 1.36 -23.17 7.02
C GLU A 69 2.53 -22.63 6.19
N ALA A 70 3.02 -23.41 5.23
CA ALA A 70 4.15 -23.01 4.39
C ALA A 70 3.78 -21.82 3.48
N ALA A 71 2.56 -21.76 2.98
CA ALA A 71 2.06 -20.63 2.20
C ALA A 71 1.92 -19.38 3.07
N THR A 72 1.39 -19.52 4.27
CA THR A 72 1.30 -18.44 5.27
C THR A 72 2.70 -17.88 5.58
N ASP A 73 3.69 -18.75 5.88
CA ASP A 73 5.06 -18.32 6.16
C ASP A 73 5.68 -17.57 4.98
N MET A 74 5.41 -18.00 3.75
CA MET A 74 5.87 -17.32 2.56
C MET A 74 5.25 -15.93 2.40
N LEU A 75 3.94 -15.78 2.61
CA LEU A 75 3.25 -14.49 2.50
C LEU A 75 3.67 -13.53 3.61
N LEU A 76 3.79 -14.01 4.86
CA LEU A 76 4.30 -13.20 5.96
C LEU A 76 5.75 -12.74 5.74
N ALA A 77 6.59 -13.59 5.15
CA ALA A 77 7.95 -13.21 4.78
C ALA A 77 7.97 -12.14 3.66
N MET A 78 6.98 -12.12 2.77
CA MET A 78 6.82 -11.03 1.80
C MET A 78 6.43 -9.72 2.49
N CYS A 79 5.48 -9.75 3.43
CA CYS A 79 5.05 -8.59 4.19
C CYS A 79 6.18 -7.94 5.00
N MET A 80 7.09 -8.75 5.54
CA MET A 80 8.16 -8.32 6.44
C MET A 80 9.54 -8.47 5.80
N ALA A 81 9.63 -8.25 4.47
CA ALA A 81 10.90 -8.38 3.75
C ALA A 81 12.00 -7.48 4.35
N GLU A 82 13.18 -8.04 4.52
CA GLU A 82 14.38 -7.35 4.95
C GLU A 82 15.31 -7.09 3.74
N PRO A 83 15.90 -5.91 3.58
CA PRO A 83 15.79 -4.72 4.43
C PRO A 83 14.44 -4.00 4.26
N TYR A 84 14.20 -2.97 5.10
CA TYR A 84 12.93 -2.26 5.22
C TYR A 84 13.12 -0.76 4.93
N GLY A 85 12.07 -0.06 4.49
CA GLY A 85 12.10 1.39 4.26
C GLY A 85 13.07 1.81 3.16
N ALA A 86 13.81 2.90 3.37
CA ALA A 86 14.74 3.46 2.40
C ALA A 86 15.84 2.46 1.96
N GLU A 87 16.31 1.60 2.87
CA GLU A 87 17.29 0.57 2.54
C GLU A 87 16.74 -0.47 1.56
N ALA A 88 15.45 -0.81 1.66
CA ALA A 88 14.78 -1.69 0.70
C ALA A 88 14.69 -1.05 -0.69
N VAL A 89 14.36 0.24 -0.75
CA VAL A 89 14.33 1.02 -2.00
C VAL A 89 15.70 1.03 -2.68
N GLU A 90 16.77 1.32 -1.94
CA GLU A 90 18.14 1.32 -2.46
C GLU A 90 18.56 -0.07 -2.95
N LYS A 91 18.24 -1.11 -2.19
CA LYS A 91 18.53 -2.50 -2.57
C LYS A 91 17.78 -2.91 -3.84
N TYR A 92 16.52 -2.58 -3.95
CA TYR A 92 15.70 -2.87 -5.13
C TYR A 92 16.22 -2.13 -6.37
N ALA A 93 16.62 -0.85 -6.23
CA ALA A 93 17.22 -0.08 -7.30
C ALA A 93 18.55 -0.66 -7.79
N ALA A 94 19.35 -1.25 -6.88
CA ALA A 94 20.64 -1.87 -7.20
C ALA A 94 20.49 -3.29 -7.78
N ASP A 95 19.44 -4.03 -7.41
CA ASP A 95 19.19 -5.41 -7.84
C ASP A 95 17.67 -5.59 -8.05
N PRO A 96 17.14 -5.28 -9.25
CA PRO A 96 15.72 -5.40 -9.56
C PRO A 96 15.15 -6.82 -9.45
N ASP A 97 16.00 -7.84 -9.47
CA ASP A 97 15.60 -9.23 -9.25
C ASP A 97 15.47 -9.57 -7.75
N SER A 98 15.90 -8.67 -6.85
CA SER A 98 15.65 -8.82 -5.43
C SER A 98 14.17 -8.55 -5.13
N MET A 99 13.54 -9.47 -4.39
CA MET A 99 12.16 -9.27 -3.94
C MET A 99 12.17 -8.33 -2.73
N ALA A 100 12.14 -7.02 -2.98
CA ALA A 100 11.89 -6.03 -1.95
C ALA A 100 10.45 -5.54 -2.09
N PHE A 101 9.62 -5.82 -1.10
CA PHE A 101 8.24 -5.35 -1.05
C PHE A 101 8.24 -3.97 -0.41
N ASN A 102 7.94 -2.94 -1.20
CA ASN A 102 8.14 -1.54 -0.82
C ASN A 102 6.81 -0.88 -0.42
N CYS A 103 6.21 -1.30 0.68
CA CYS A 103 4.92 -0.74 1.12
C CYS A 103 5.03 0.01 2.45
N TYR A 104 6.18 0.66 2.68
CA TYR A 104 6.49 1.33 3.95
C TYR A 104 6.18 2.80 3.93
N PHE A 105 6.08 3.39 5.11
CA PHE A 105 6.16 4.82 5.28
C PHE A 105 7.63 5.26 5.26
N LEU A 106 7.93 6.28 4.46
CA LEU A 106 9.25 6.91 4.36
C LEU A 106 9.25 8.22 5.14
N GLY A 107 10.42 8.90 5.20
CA GLY A 107 10.53 10.22 5.83
C GLY A 107 10.40 10.23 7.35
N GLY A 108 10.60 9.08 8.02
CA GLY A 108 10.52 8.99 9.47
C GLY A 108 9.09 9.02 10.03
N VAL A 109 8.08 8.88 9.19
CA VAL A 109 6.67 8.82 9.59
C VAL A 109 6.33 7.40 10.05
N ALA A 110 5.64 7.29 11.19
CA ALA A 110 5.07 6.04 11.70
C ALA A 110 3.53 6.03 11.66
N LYS A 111 2.91 7.21 11.58
CA LYS A 111 1.46 7.37 11.46
C LYS A 111 1.12 8.55 10.58
N PHE A 112 0.06 8.43 9.80
CA PHE A 112 -0.59 9.54 9.12
C PHE A 112 -1.93 9.85 9.77
N VAL A 113 -2.21 11.14 9.96
CA VAL A 113 -3.52 11.63 10.40
C VAL A 113 -4.10 12.48 9.26
N VAL A 114 -5.28 12.11 8.78
CA VAL A 114 -6.01 12.86 7.76
C VAL A 114 -7.21 13.52 8.41
N ASP A 115 -7.28 14.86 8.33
CA ASP A 115 -8.39 15.67 8.83
C ASP A 115 -8.81 16.68 7.75
N GLY A 116 -9.85 16.36 7.03
CA GLY A 116 -10.25 17.10 5.82
C GLY A 116 -9.10 17.12 4.81
N HIS A 117 -8.62 18.31 4.46
CA HIS A 117 -7.51 18.48 3.54
C HIS A 117 -6.12 18.54 4.22
N THR A 118 -6.06 18.33 5.52
CA THR A 118 -4.80 18.33 6.25
C THR A 118 -4.28 16.90 6.42
N ILE A 119 -3.03 16.67 6.02
CA ILE A 119 -2.31 15.43 6.31
C ILE A 119 -1.20 15.78 7.30
N THR A 120 -1.14 15.05 8.41
CA THR A 120 -0.10 15.17 9.44
C THR A 120 0.64 13.84 9.55
N GLY A 121 1.96 13.87 9.44
CA GLY A 121 2.84 12.73 9.73
C GLY A 121 3.34 12.79 11.16
N LEU A 122 3.25 11.67 11.88
CA LEU A 122 3.79 11.51 13.24
C LEU A 122 4.88 10.43 13.23
N ASP A 123 5.94 10.64 14.01
CA ASP A 123 6.97 9.62 14.25
C ASP A 123 6.48 8.54 15.24
N ALA A 124 7.35 7.56 15.55
CA ALA A 124 7.05 6.46 16.45
C ALA A 124 6.77 6.92 17.91
N GLU A 125 7.29 8.06 18.31
CA GLU A 125 7.04 8.70 19.61
C GLU A 125 5.77 9.55 19.61
N GLY A 126 5.08 9.68 18.47
CA GLY A 126 3.88 10.49 18.28
C GLY A 126 4.18 11.99 18.13
N LYS A 127 5.42 12.37 17.85
CA LYS A 127 5.80 13.74 17.57
C LYS A 127 5.55 14.05 16.09
N GLU A 128 5.07 15.25 15.81
CA GLU A 128 4.85 15.73 14.46
C GLU A 128 6.15 15.81 13.66
N VAL A 129 6.16 15.15 12.50
CA VAL A 129 7.19 15.21 11.46
C VAL A 129 6.84 16.34 10.50
N PHE A 130 5.59 16.37 10.04
CA PHE A 130 5.03 17.43 9.21
C PHE A 130 3.52 17.57 9.46
N SER A 131 2.95 18.71 9.05
CA SER A 131 1.49 18.93 9.00
C SER A 131 1.20 19.97 7.93
N HIS A 132 0.57 19.57 6.83
CA HIS A 132 0.32 20.42 5.68
C HIS A 132 -1.13 20.32 5.21
N THR A 133 -1.62 21.40 4.59
CA THR A 133 -2.92 21.41 3.89
C THR A 133 -2.68 21.15 2.41
N TYR A 134 -3.55 20.34 1.81
CA TYR A 134 -3.39 19.87 0.43
C TYR A 134 -4.56 20.30 -0.43
N GLN A 135 -4.29 20.54 -1.71
CA GLN A 135 -5.28 20.80 -2.73
C GLN A 135 -5.24 19.70 -3.81
N LEU A 136 -6.43 19.34 -4.29
CA LEU A 136 -6.57 18.39 -5.39
C LEU A 136 -5.93 18.95 -6.67
N MET A 137 -5.20 18.10 -7.39
CA MET A 137 -4.59 18.42 -8.67
C MET A 137 -5.32 17.74 -9.81
N ASP A 138 -5.39 18.42 -10.95
CA ASP A 138 -5.84 17.84 -12.22
C ASP A 138 -4.63 17.26 -12.96
N VAL A 139 -4.27 16.00 -12.66
CA VAL A 139 -3.16 15.28 -13.27
C VAL A 139 -3.69 14.09 -14.04
N GLU A 140 -3.60 14.14 -15.37
CA GLU A 140 -3.92 12.98 -16.21
C GLU A 140 -2.87 11.88 -15.99
N ASN A 141 -3.33 10.68 -15.63
CA ASN A 141 -2.47 9.51 -15.47
C ASN A 141 -3.24 8.22 -15.85
N GLU A 142 -2.50 7.23 -16.37
CA GLU A 142 -3.09 5.97 -16.84
C GLU A 142 -3.50 5.05 -15.68
N ASN A 143 -2.96 5.28 -14.49
CA ASN A 143 -3.16 4.43 -13.32
C ASN A 143 -4.34 4.89 -12.45
N GLY A 144 -4.97 6.02 -12.78
CA GLY A 144 -6.14 6.55 -12.06
C GLY A 144 -5.84 7.12 -10.67
N PHE A 145 -4.56 7.35 -10.32
CA PHE A 145 -4.20 7.95 -9.04
C PHE A 145 -4.75 9.36 -8.88
N ILE A 146 -5.13 9.71 -7.68
CA ILE A 146 -5.66 11.01 -7.29
C ILE A 146 -4.51 11.80 -6.66
N PHE A 147 -4.13 12.91 -7.31
CA PHE A 147 -2.97 13.70 -6.91
C PHE A 147 -3.36 14.91 -6.07
N TYR A 148 -2.53 15.18 -5.08
CA TYR A 148 -2.63 16.33 -4.20
C TYR A 148 -1.30 17.06 -4.10
N GLN A 149 -1.37 18.38 -3.99
CA GLN A 149 -0.21 19.24 -3.75
C GLN A 149 -0.39 19.99 -2.44
N SER A 150 0.65 20.08 -1.64
CA SER A 150 0.68 20.93 -0.46
C SER A 150 0.53 22.41 -0.84
N GLU A 151 -0.25 23.16 -0.07
CA GLU A 151 -0.36 24.61 -0.16
C GLU A 151 0.84 25.33 0.47
N ASP A 152 1.65 24.60 1.26
CA ASP A 152 2.83 25.13 1.94
C ASP A 152 4.05 25.05 1.04
N ALA A 153 4.86 26.12 1.03
CA ALA A 153 6.05 26.19 0.18
C ALA A 153 7.24 25.34 0.68
N ASP A 154 7.16 24.82 1.89
CA ASP A 154 8.29 24.23 2.63
C ASP A 154 7.96 22.79 3.09
N SER A 155 7.35 22.02 2.18
CA SER A 155 6.81 20.70 2.50
C SER A 155 7.81 19.55 2.26
N GLY A 156 8.96 19.82 1.63
CA GLY A 156 9.99 18.83 1.37
C GLY A 156 9.43 17.57 0.69
N GLU A 157 9.82 16.41 1.18
CA GLU A 157 9.37 15.11 0.66
C GLU A 157 7.85 14.84 0.76
N PHE A 158 7.11 15.68 1.46
CA PHE A 158 5.65 15.61 1.60
C PHE A 158 4.93 16.67 0.76
N ALA A 159 5.59 17.25 -0.25
CA ALA A 159 4.99 18.28 -1.10
C ALA A 159 3.85 17.76 -1.98
N TYR A 160 3.94 16.52 -2.42
CA TYR A 160 2.94 15.87 -3.27
C TYR A 160 2.53 14.52 -2.72
N PHE A 161 1.24 14.19 -2.85
CA PHE A 161 0.69 12.87 -2.59
C PHE A 161 -0.05 12.36 -3.82
N ALA A 162 0.01 11.04 -4.06
CA ALA A 162 -0.81 10.34 -5.02
C ALA A 162 -1.45 9.14 -4.34
N PHE A 163 -2.79 9.12 -4.27
CA PHE A 163 -3.57 8.05 -3.68
C PHE A 163 -4.09 7.12 -4.77
N ALA A 164 -4.03 5.82 -4.55
CA ALA A 164 -4.72 4.84 -5.40
C ALA A 164 -6.24 5.08 -5.33
N PRO A 165 -6.97 4.85 -6.44
CA PRO A 165 -8.40 5.12 -6.52
C PRO A 165 -9.27 4.14 -5.71
N ASP A 166 -8.67 3.21 -5.01
CA ASP A 166 -9.36 2.22 -4.20
C ASP A 166 -10.07 2.85 -3.00
N THR A 167 -11.23 2.31 -2.67
CA THR A 167 -11.99 2.78 -1.51
C THR A 167 -11.69 1.92 -0.29
N MET A 168 -11.58 2.55 0.89
CA MET A 168 -11.43 1.83 2.17
C MET A 168 -12.52 0.78 2.39
N GLU A 169 -13.73 1.00 1.86
CA GLU A 169 -14.85 0.08 2.03
C GLU A 169 -14.65 -1.26 1.29
N THR A 170 -13.88 -1.26 0.21
CA THR A 170 -13.66 -2.46 -0.62
C THR A 170 -12.30 -3.09 -0.42
N THR A 171 -11.27 -2.28 -0.14
CA THR A 171 -9.89 -2.76 0.01
C THR A 171 -9.43 -2.82 1.47
N TYR A 172 -10.18 -2.17 2.39
CA TYR A 172 -9.91 -2.11 3.82
C TYR A 172 -8.60 -1.41 4.20
N HIS A 173 -7.91 -0.81 3.23
CA HIS A 173 -6.64 -0.12 3.41
C HIS A 173 -6.50 1.04 2.42
N LEU A 174 -5.53 1.90 2.65
CA LEU A 174 -5.12 2.97 1.73
C LEU A 174 -3.80 2.59 1.08
N GLU A 175 -3.69 2.91 -0.20
CA GLU A 175 -2.43 2.90 -0.93
C GLU A 175 -2.11 4.29 -1.46
N PHE A 176 -0.90 4.76 -1.23
CA PHE A 176 -0.48 6.10 -1.63
C PHE A 176 1.03 6.22 -1.79
N ARG A 177 1.44 7.31 -2.42
CA ARG A 177 2.84 7.70 -2.59
C ARG A 177 2.99 9.17 -2.26
N TYR A 178 4.21 9.60 -1.94
CA TYR A 178 4.54 11.01 -1.74
C TYR A 178 5.98 11.29 -2.15
N ALA A 179 6.25 12.53 -2.59
CA ALA A 179 7.58 12.98 -3.01
C ALA A 179 7.71 14.51 -2.91
N GLU A 180 8.96 14.99 -3.01
CA GLU A 180 9.29 16.41 -2.99
C GLU A 180 8.78 17.13 -4.23
N ASP A 181 8.78 16.46 -5.38
CA ASP A 181 8.27 17.01 -6.63
C ASP A 181 7.40 15.99 -7.40
N LEU A 182 6.65 16.52 -8.37
CA LEU A 182 5.69 15.73 -9.13
C LEU A 182 6.39 14.73 -10.09
N ASP A 183 7.52 15.11 -10.66
CA ASP A 183 8.26 14.24 -11.58
C ASP A 183 8.85 13.04 -10.82
N ASP A 184 9.38 13.26 -9.63
CA ASP A 184 9.83 12.19 -8.71
C ASP A 184 8.68 11.29 -8.33
N LEU A 185 7.53 11.86 -7.93
CA LEU A 185 6.34 11.09 -7.58
C LEU A 185 5.88 10.21 -8.73
N GLN A 186 5.85 10.74 -9.95
CA GLN A 186 5.49 9.99 -11.15
C GLN A 186 6.53 8.92 -11.52
N SER A 187 7.82 9.13 -11.23
CA SER A 187 8.89 8.15 -11.51
C SER A 187 8.70 6.83 -10.75
N TRP A 188 7.98 6.82 -9.63
CA TRP A 188 7.62 5.60 -8.89
C TRP A 188 6.67 4.68 -9.67
N PHE A 189 6.01 5.17 -10.73
CA PHE A 189 5.19 4.36 -11.61
C PHE A 189 6.00 3.59 -12.67
N GLU A 190 7.29 3.89 -12.80
CA GLU A 190 8.16 3.34 -13.83
C GLU A 190 9.46 2.76 -13.22
N GLY A 191 10.09 1.85 -13.95
CA GLY A 191 11.39 1.29 -13.60
C GLY A 191 11.40 0.53 -12.28
N ASN A 192 12.51 0.66 -11.55
CA ASN A 192 12.75 -0.09 -10.32
C ASN A 192 11.83 0.31 -9.16
N TYR A 193 11.20 1.45 -9.25
CA TYR A 193 10.31 1.99 -8.21
C TYR A 193 8.83 1.74 -8.47
N ALA A 194 8.49 1.02 -9.55
CA ALA A 194 7.11 0.75 -9.94
C ALA A 194 6.26 0.05 -8.85
N TYR A 195 6.90 -0.56 -7.87
CA TYR A 195 6.25 -1.33 -6.82
C TYR A 195 6.15 -0.62 -5.47
N TRP A 196 6.72 0.59 -5.31
CA TRP A 196 6.53 1.31 -4.06
C TRP A 196 5.14 1.96 -4.01
N ASN A 197 4.38 1.53 -3.03
CA ASN A 197 3.08 2.08 -2.72
C ASN A 197 2.91 1.93 -1.22
N ALA A 198 3.01 3.03 -0.47
CA ALA A 198 2.82 2.98 0.98
C ALA A 198 1.42 2.45 1.27
N ALA A 199 1.31 1.39 2.05
CA ALA A 199 0.05 0.78 2.40
C ALA A 199 -0.29 1.05 3.88
N ALA A 200 -1.50 1.55 4.13
CA ALA A 200 -1.95 1.97 5.45
C ALA A 200 -3.30 1.38 5.82
N ILE A 201 -3.46 1.02 7.09
CA ILE A 201 -4.73 0.61 7.68
C ILE A 201 -5.15 1.60 8.76
N ALA A 202 -6.45 1.82 8.96
CA ALA A 202 -6.94 2.66 10.04
C ALA A 202 -6.45 2.13 11.41
N GLU A 203 -5.88 2.98 12.26
CA GLU A 203 -5.32 2.58 13.57
C GLU A 203 -6.36 1.87 14.47
N ASN A 204 -7.62 2.22 14.31
CA ASN A 204 -8.74 1.66 15.09
C ASN A 204 -9.48 0.53 14.36
N TYR A 205 -8.80 -0.16 13.44
CA TYR A 205 -9.38 -1.31 12.75
C TYR A 205 -9.90 -2.37 13.73
N ASP A 206 -10.92 -3.09 13.34
CA ASP A 206 -11.45 -4.23 14.08
C ASP A 206 -10.98 -5.57 13.49
N LEU A 207 -11.32 -6.66 14.16
CA LEU A 207 -10.94 -8.00 13.75
C LEU A 207 -11.54 -8.37 12.38
N GLU A 208 -12.74 -7.90 12.07
CA GLU A 208 -13.41 -8.17 10.79
C GLU A 208 -12.65 -7.50 9.63
N THR A 209 -12.24 -6.25 9.82
CA THR A 209 -11.38 -5.54 8.87
C THR A 209 -10.08 -6.29 8.63
N MET A 210 -9.41 -6.76 9.70
CA MET A 210 -8.18 -7.53 9.57
C MET A 210 -8.39 -8.86 8.84
N GLN A 211 -9.48 -9.57 9.12
CA GLN A 211 -9.83 -10.80 8.39
C GLN A 211 -10.04 -10.54 6.89
N ASN A 212 -10.72 -9.46 6.55
CA ASN A 212 -11.02 -9.10 5.17
C ASN A 212 -9.75 -8.72 4.40
N VAL A 213 -8.86 -7.91 4.98
CA VAL A 213 -7.62 -7.52 4.30
C VAL A 213 -6.65 -8.70 4.15
N ILE A 214 -6.56 -9.60 5.15
CA ILE A 214 -5.78 -10.84 5.01
C ILE A 214 -6.35 -11.72 3.90
N ALA A 215 -7.67 -11.91 3.86
CA ALA A 215 -8.33 -12.71 2.82
C ALA A 215 -8.12 -12.11 1.42
N LEU A 216 -8.19 -10.79 1.28
CA LEU A 216 -7.89 -10.08 0.04
C LEU A 216 -6.44 -10.34 -0.39
N PHE A 217 -5.47 -10.08 0.47
CA PHE A 217 -4.04 -10.27 0.18
C PHE A 217 -3.72 -11.74 -0.19
N VAL A 218 -4.29 -12.71 0.54
CA VAL A 218 -4.12 -14.14 0.25
C VAL A 218 -4.72 -14.49 -1.12
N THR A 219 -5.90 -13.97 -1.44
CA THR A 219 -6.57 -14.25 -2.73
C THR A 219 -5.79 -13.68 -3.90
N GLU A 220 -5.30 -12.45 -3.80
CA GLU A 220 -4.50 -11.80 -4.84
C GLU A 220 -3.17 -12.53 -5.08
N ASN A 221 -2.54 -13.05 -4.04
CA ASN A 221 -1.24 -13.71 -4.16
C ASN A 221 -1.30 -15.21 -4.47
N LEU A 222 -2.37 -15.92 -4.12
CA LEU A 222 -2.50 -17.37 -4.27
C LEU A 222 -3.68 -17.80 -5.14
N GLY A 223 -4.63 -16.91 -5.45
CA GLY A 223 -5.90 -17.26 -6.10
C GLY A 223 -5.80 -17.66 -7.58
N GLY A 224 -4.70 -17.40 -8.27
CA GLY A 224 -4.52 -17.68 -9.70
C GLY A 224 -5.42 -16.84 -10.63
N GLU A 225 -5.30 -17.03 -11.95
CA GLU A 225 -6.00 -16.24 -12.98
C GLU A 225 -7.55 -16.41 -13.00
N GLU A 226 -8.13 -17.30 -12.18
CA GLU A 226 -9.59 -17.51 -12.15
C GLU A 226 -10.32 -16.66 -11.08
N ALA A 227 -9.55 -15.89 -10.25
CA ALA A 227 -10.11 -15.09 -9.14
C ALA A 227 -10.18 -13.58 -9.45
N ALA A 228 -9.88 -13.15 -10.66
CA ALA A 228 -9.88 -11.76 -11.11
C ALA A 228 -11.13 -11.43 -11.96
#